data_ba3b41546b8f73483778ca9539bdbf7e
#
_entry.id   ba3b41546b8f73483778ca9539bdbf7e
#
_cell.length_a   1.000
_cell.length_b   1.000
_cell.length_c   1.000
_cell.angle_alpha   90.00
_cell.angle_beta   90.00
_cell.angle_gamma   90.00
#
_symmetry.space_group_name_H-M   'P 1'
#
loop_
_entity.id
_entity.type
_entity.pdbx_description
1 polymer ?
#
loop_
_entity_poly.entity_id
_entity_poly.type
_entity_poly.pdbx_seq_one_letter_code
_entity_poly.pdbx_strand_id
1 'polypeptide(L)'
;MLNYNFDLRRTLCEATVDRAIRDIQRDTKRSLRNLVDLGLNFTANGRLFHSVLEAVRDLLSDEQSAYFETVQTVLQTVDTDTIKTFGLNMGLEGCTRGARKIRELEDAGGFNIPWALTICAGDDAVGLADCQRLVEQGTELGIFVYLLLDHGMNVEALRQLASANPRCAFVVLSRELCAQEENTAHLSDLHNVLFLIDADSPEKIPSLRNLRSARCLYGLYRWYDAATACDVTDDDALDAYREGGPVFLCLIPKPGTPTEICRHVGGRTAALRKSRLYPYCPMELSGDLLAVDTAISDDGCSVAILPDGQISTLGRGNLSGPEFSIYHHGLEELLRRTAPKQQA
;
A
#
# COMPACT_ATOMS: atom_id res chain seq x y z
N MET A 1 -10.37 -11.38 -25.18
CA MET A 1 -9.98 -10.07 -25.78
C MET A 1 -9.59 -9.02 -24.73
N LEU A 2 -10.27 -8.89 -23.58
CA LEU A 2 -9.94 -7.89 -22.54
C LEU A 2 -8.54 -8.08 -21.92
N ASN A 3 -8.13 -9.32 -21.61
CA ASN A 3 -6.82 -9.59 -21.02
C ASN A 3 -5.66 -9.26 -21.97
N TYR A 4 -5.76 -9.58 -23.25
CA TYR A 4 -4.71 -9.28 -24.25
C TYR A 4 -4.42 -7.78 -24.37
N ASN A 5 -5.46 -6.95 -24.28
CA ASN A 5 -5.32 -5.49 -24.36
C ASN A 5 -4.65 -4.91 -23.08
N PHE A 6 -4.82 -5.54 -21.91
CA PHE A 6 -4.14 -5.14 -20.69
C PHE A 6 -2.67 -5.57 -20.65
N ASP A 7 -2.35 -6.76 -21.15
CA ASP A 7 -0.97 -7.24 -21.22
C ASP A 7 -0.13 -6.35 -22.15
N LEU A 8 -0.70 -5.97 -23.31
CA LEU A 8 -0.04 -5.03 -24.21
C LEU A 8 0.17 -3.64 -23.56
N ARG A 9 -0.84 -3.13 -22.83
CA ARG A 9 -0.71 -1.86 -22.09
C ARG A 9 0.38 -1.94 -21.02
N ARG A 10 0.44 -3.04 -20.26
CA ARG A 10 1.48 -3.25 -19.26
C ARG A 10 2.87 -3.21 -19.89
N THR A 11 3.10 -3.93 -20.98
CA THR A 11 4.39 -3.93 -21.70
C THR A 11 4.78 -2.52 -22.18
N LEU A 12 3.82 -1.74 -22.70
CA LEU A 12 4.06 -0.36 -23.10
C LEU A 12 4.41 0.55 -21.88
N CYS A 13 3.70 0.37 -20.76
CA CYS A 13 3.99 1.09 -19.53
C CYS A 13 5.37 0.70 -18.98
N GLU A 14 5.75 -0.56 -18.99
CA GLU A 14 7.08 -1.05 -18.58
C GLU A 14 8.19 -0.36 -19.38
N ALA A 15 8.10 -0.37 -20.71
CA ALA A 15 9.08 0.29 -21.56
C ALA A 15 9.15 1.82 -21.33
N THR A 16 8.00 2.44 -21.04
CA THR A 16 7.91 3.87 -20.73
C THR A 16 8.58 4.18 -19.38
N VAL A 17 8.32 3.37 -18.36
CA VAL A 17 8.92 3.51 -17.03
C VAL A 17 10.42 3.27 -17.08
N ASP A 18 10.90 2.24 -17.79
CA ASP A 18 12.33 1.98 -17.98
C ASP A 18 13.07 3.17 -18.63
N ARG A 19 12.44 3.81 -19.61
CA ARG A 19 12.98 5.03 -20.22
C ARG A 19 12.98 6.20 -19.23
N ALA A 20 11.87 6.39 -18.54
CA ALA A 20 11.72 7.47 -17.58
C ALA A 20 12.73 7.38 -16.43
N ILE A 21 12.99 6.19 -15.88
CA ILE A 21 14.01 5.97 -14.85
C ILE A 21 15.38 6.44 -15.32
N ARG A 22 15.78 6.09 -16.54
CA ARG A 22 17.07 6.55 -17.11
C ARG A 22 17.12 8.07 -17.30
N ASP A 23 16.02 8.68 -17.72
CA ASP A 23 15.96 10.11 -17.95
C ASP A 23 15.92 10.90 -16.62
N ILE A 24 15.25 10.38 -15.59
CA ILE A 24 15.19 10.95 -14.23
C ILE A 24 16.58 10.94 -13.58
N GLN A 25 17.41 9.93 -13.82
CA GLN A 25 18.78 9.88 -13.33
C GLN A 25 19.67 11.01 -13.90
N ARG A 26 19.31 11.57 -15.08
CA ARG A 26 20.04 12.66 -15.72
C ARG A 26 19.53 14.05 -15.30
N ASP A 27 18.22 14.20 -15.25
CA ASP A 27 17.53 15.42 -14.84
C ASP A 27 16.25 15.05 -14.09
N THR A 28 16.36 14.93 -12.76
CA THR A 28 15.30 14.43 -11.90
C THR A 28 14.04 15.27 -12.01
N LYS A 29 14.15 16.57 -11.87
CA LYS A 29 12.96 17.45 -11.75
C LYS A 29 12.15 17.48 -13.03
N ARG A 30 12.82 17.73 -14.15
CA ARG A 30 12.15 17.80 -15.45
C ARG A 30 11.59 16.48 -15.90
N SER A 31 12.39 15.40 -15.79
CA SER A 31 11.98 14.09 -16.29
C SER A 31 10.87 13.48 -15.45
N LEU A 32 10.87 13.70 -14.12
CA LEU A 32 9.79 13.26 -13.25
C LEU A 32 8.47 13.96 -13.58
N ARG A 33 8.47 15.27 -13.77
CA ARG A 33 7.28 16.02 -14.20
C ARG A 33 6.77 15.52 -15.56
N ASN A 34 7.66 15.32 -16.51
CA ASN A 34 7.29 14.76 -17.82
C ASN A 34 6.65 13.38 -17.71
N LEU A 35 7.15 12.52 -16.81
CA LEU A 35 6.56 11.20 -16.56
C LEU A 35 5.13 11.31 -16.00
N VAL A 36 4.92 12.20 -15.04
CA VAL A 36 3.59 12.45 -14.46
C VAL A 36 2.62 13.00 -15.51
N ASP A 37 3.05 13.98 -16.30
CA ASP A 37 2.23 14.57 -17.38
C ASP A 37 1.90 13.52 -18.46
N LEU A 38 2.84 12.66 -18.79
CA LEU A 38 2.60 11.53 -19.70
C LEU A 38 1.58 10.56 -19.11
N GLY A 39 1.71 10.22 -17.82
CA GLY A 39 0.73 9.38 -17.11
C GLY A 39 -0.68 9.97 -17.12
N LEU A 40 -0.80 11.28 -16.87
CA LEU A 40 -2.07 12.01 -16.94
C LEU A 40 -2.73 11.91 -18.33
N ASN A 41 -1.95 12.02 -19.41
CA ASN A 41 -2.46 11.87 -20.78
C ASN A 41 -2.97 10.45 -21.04
N PHE A 42 -2.34 9.41 -20.48
CA PHE A 42 -2.77 8.02 -20.61
C PHE A 42 -3.98 7.65 -19.76
N THR A 43 -4.26 8.43 -18.70
CA THR A 43 -5.30 8.14 -17.70
C THR A 43 -6.51 9.05 -17.80
N ALA A 44 -6.63 9.88 -18.83
CA ALA A 44 -7.69 10.88 -18.99
C ALA A 44 -9.13 10.32 -18.79
N ASN A 45 -9.34 9.02 -19.02
CA ASN A 45 -10.62 8.32 -18.82
C ASN A 45 -10.68 7.51 -17.49
N GLY A 46 -9.63 7.55 -16.65
CA GLY A 46 -9.56 6.81 -15.39
C GLY A 46 -9.75 7.73 -14.19
N ARG A 47 -10.74 7.47 -13.32
CA ARG A 47 -11.02 8.38 -12.19
C ARG A 47 -9.89 8.35 -11.15
N LEU A 48 -9.63 7.19 -10.51
CA LEU A 48 -8.71 7.10 -9.37
C LEU A 48 -7.26 7.41 -9.76
N PHE A 49 -6.70 6.69 -10.75
CA PHE A 49 -5.28 6.87 -11.10
C PHE A 49 -4.99 8.26 -11.65
N HIS A 50 -5.93 8.85 -12.38
CA HIS A 50 -5.83 10.24 -12.83
C HIS A 50 -5.72 11.21 -11.65
N SER A 51 -6.62 11.09 -10.65
CA SER A 51 -6.61 11.94 -9.45
C SER A 51 -5.33 11.78 -8.63
N VAL A 52 -4.79 10.55 -8.52
CA VAL A 52 -3.48 10.30 -7.88
C VAL A 52 -2.37 11.03 -8.62
N LEU A 53 -2.31 10.94 -9.95
CA LEU A 53 -1.30 11.64 -10.75
C LEU A 53 -1.44 13.17 -10.69
N GLU A 54 -2.67 13.70 -10.62
CA GLU A 54 -2.90 15.14 -10.39
C GLU A 54 -2.35 15.58 -9.04
N ALA A 55 -2.59 14.81 -7.98
CA ALA A 55 -2.02 15.08 -6.66
C ALA A 55 -0.48 15.05 -6.69
N VAL A 56 0.12 14.05 -7.34
CA VAL A 56 1.58 13.97 -7.51
C VAL A 56 2.11 15.18 -8.31
N ARG A 57 1.45 15.57 -9.38
CA ARG A 57 1.82 16.77 -10.17
C ARG A 57 1.82 18.03 -9.30
N ASP A 58 0.79 18.17 -8.44
CA ASP A 58 0.73 19.30 -7.50
C ASP A 58 1.90 19.27 -6.52
N LEU A 59 2.23 18.12 -5.93
CA LEU A 59 3.37 17.96 -5.01
C LEU A 59 4.72 18.29 -5.66
N LEU A 60 4.86 18.08 -6.96
CA LEU A 60 6.08 18.36 -7.74
C LEU A 60 6.07 19.73 -8.42
N SER A 61 5.03 20.55 -8.23
CA SER A 61 4.94 21.87 -8.86
C SER A 61 5.97 22.87 -8.32
N ASP A 62 6.38 22.73 -7.05
CA ASP A 62 7.40 23.52 -6.40
C ASP A 62 8.80 22.98 -6.69
N GLU A 63 9.73 23.85 -7.10
CA GLU A 63 11.14 23.50 -7.32
C GLU A 63 11.87 23.09 -6.04
N GLN A 64 11.39 23.51 -4.88
CA GLN A 64 11.97 23.19 -3.57
C GLN A 64 11.31 21.99 -2.90
N SER A 65 10.39 21.29 -3.59
CA SER A 65 9.72 20.11 -3.04
C SER A 65 10.72 19.04 -2.62
N ALA A 66 10.66 18.62 -1.35
CA ALA A 66 11.51 17.55 -0.83
C ALA A 66 11.23 16.18 -1.49
N TYR A 67 10.11 16.03 -2.19
CA TYR A 67 9.80 14.80 -2.95
C TYR A 67 10.76 14.53 -4.11
N PHE A 68 11.47 15.55 -4.62
CA PHE A 68 12.57 15.31 -5.57
C PHE A 68 13.73 14.56 -4.92
N GLU A 69 14.04 14.87 -3.65
CA GLU A 69 15.04 14.13 -2.87
C GLU A 69 14.58 12.68 -2.63
N THR A 70 13.30 12.47 -2.26
CA THR A 70 12.71 11.13 -2.12
C THR A 70 12.93 10.30 -3.38
N VAL A 71 12.58 10.84 -4.55
CA VAL A 71 12.75 10.12 -5.82
C VAL A 71 14.22 9.83 -6.13
N GLN A 72 15.12 10.79 -5.87
CA GLN A 72 16.57 10.57 -6.06
C GLN A 72 17.08 9.45 -5.14
N THR A 73 16.68 9.45 -3.87
CA THR A 73 17.04 8.42 -2.90
C THR A 73 16.54 7.05 -3.36
N VAL A 74 15.29 6.94 -3.78
CA VAL A 74 14.70 5.70 -4.32
C VAL A 74 15.51 5.18 -5.51
N LEU A 75 15.81 6.02 -6.49
CA LEU A 75 16.56 5.62 -7.69
C LEU A 75 18.00 5.19 -7.39
N GLN A 76 18.58 5.67 -6.31
CA GLN A 76 19.96 5.31 -5.90
C GLN A 76 19.99 4.05 -5.04
N THR A 77 18.98 3.83 -4.20
CA THR A 77 19.02 2.81 -3.14
C THR A 77 18.13 1.61 -3.41
N VAL A 78 17.07 1.75 -4.20
CA VAL A 78 16.12 0.68 -4.51
C VAL A 78 16.46 0.04 -5.85
N ASP A 79 16.20 -1.26 -5.96
CA ASP A 79 16.36 -1.99 -7.22
C ASP A 79 15.37 -1.47 -8.28
N THR A 80 15.83 -1.37 -9.53
CA THR A 80 15.02 -0.81 -10.62
C THR A 80 13.80 -1.67 -10.95
N ASP A 81 13.92 -3.00 -10.87
CA ASP A 81 12.80 -3.90 -11.13
C ASP A 81 11.78 -3.83 -10.00
N THR A 82 12.22 -3.56 -8.76
CA THR A 82 11.33 -3.28 -7.62
C THR A 82 10.54 -1.99 -7.84
N ILE A 83 11.20 -0.88 -8.21
CA ILE A 83 10.52 0.39 -8.50
C ILE A 83 9.47 0.19 -9.59
N LYS A 84 9.84 -0.47 -10.68
CA LYS A 84 8.97 -0.73 -11.83
C LYS A 84 7.80 -1.65 -11.46
N THR A 85 8.09 -2.82 -10.89
CA THR A 85 7.08 -3.84 -10.60
C THR A 85 6.08 -3.35 -9.56
N PHE A 86 6.56 -2.82 -8.43
CA PHE A 86 5.67 -2.29 -7.39
C PHE A 86 4.85 -1.10 -7.91
N GLY A 87 5.48 -0.15 -8.60
CA GLY A 87 4.79 1.00 -9.16
C GLY A 87 3.70 0.64 -10.18
N LEU A 88 3.96 -0.32 -11.06
CA LEU A 88 2.95 -0.80 -12.03
C LEU A 88 1.84 -1.59 -11.36
N ASN A 89 2.15 -2.41 -10.35
CA ASN A 89 1.15 -3.15 -9.61
C ASN A 89 0.21 -2.20 -8.84
N MET A 90 0.75 -1.16 -8.20
CA MET A 90 -0.07 -0.14 -7.57
C MET A 90 -0.89 0.68 -8.58
N GLY A 91 -0.25 1.23 -9.60
CA GLY A 91 -0.89 2.15 -10.53
C GLY A 91 -1.78 1.47 -11.58
N LEU A 92 -1.21 0.53 -12.33
CA LEU A 92 -1.94 -0.10 -13.46
C LEU A 92 -2.89 -1.19 -12.97
N GLU A 93 -2.42 -2.09 -12.11
CA GLU A 93 -3.28 -3.19 -11.63
C GLU A 93 -4.25 -2.67 -10.54
N GLY A 94 -3.77 -2.02 -9.46
CA GLY A 94 -4.61 -1.56 -8.35
C GLY A 94 -5.51 -0.39 -8.72
N CYS A 95 -4.92 0.76 -9.11
CA CYS A 95 -5.68 1.99 -9.32
C CYS A 95 -6.44 2.07 -10.66
N THR A 96 -6.16 1.17 -11.61
CA THR A 96 -6.82 1.21 -12.94
C THR A 96 -7.67 -0.04 -13.18
N ARG A 97 -7.05 -1.21 -13.31
CA ARG A 97 -7.73 -2.46 -13.62
C ARG A 97 -8.61 -2.91 -12.47
N GLY A 98 -8.06 -2.96 -11.27
CA GLY A 98 -8.74 -3.38 -10.05
C GLY A 98 -9.87 -2.43 -9.70
N ALA A 99 -9.60 -1.14 -9.63
CA ALA A 99 -10.61 -0.12 -9.35
C ALA A 99 -11.82 -0.16 -10.31
N ARG A 100 -11.58 -0.45 -11.60
CA ARG A 100 -12.66 -0.64 -12.56
C ARG A 100 -13.47 -1.91 -12.26
N LYS A 101 -12.77 -3.03 -12.00
CA LYS A 101 -13.42 -4.32 -11.72
C LYS A 101 -14.22 -4.28 -10.44
N ILE A 102 -13.69 -3.64 -9.40
CA ILE A 102 -14.40 -3.41 -8.12
C ILE A 102 -15.73 -2.70 -8.41
N ARG A 103 -15.73 -1.56 -9.10
CA ARG A 103 -16.98 -0.84 -9.45
C ARG A 103 -17.99 -1.72 -10.18
N GLU A 104 -17.52 -2.42 -11.24
CA GLU A 104 -18.39 -3.28 -12.04
C GLU A 104 -19.05 -4.37 -11.19
N LEU A 105 -18.31 -4.99 -10.27
CA LEU A 105 -18.82 -6.04 -9.38
C LEU A 105 -19.71 -5.49 -8.26
N GLU A 106 -19.38 -4.35 -7.70
CA GLU A 106 -20.19 -3.69 -6.68
C GLU A 106 -21.53 -3.22 -7.22
N ASP A 107 -21.54 -2.64 -8.45
CA ASP A 107 -22.76 -2.20 -9.11
C ASP A 107 -23.68 -3.39 -9.44
N ALA A 108 -23.11 -4.53 -9.79
CA ALA A 108 -23.86 -5.74 -10.09
C ALA A 108 -24.29 -6.52 -8.82
N GLY A 109 -23.46 -6.48 -7.77
CA GLY A 109 -23.55 -7.37 -6.62
C GLY A 109 -24.21 -6.76 -5.37
N GLY A 110 -24.28 -5.43 -5.26
CA GLY A 110 -24.87 -4.73 -4.11
C GLY A 110 -24.07 -4.89 -2.80
N PHE A 111 -22.76 -5.11 -2.89
CA PHE A 111 -21.87 -5.20 -1.75
C PHE A 111 -20.56 -4.47 -2.06
N ASN A 112 -19.87 -3.98 -1.02
CA ASN A 112 -18.63 -3.26 -1.16
C ASN A 112 -17.42 -4.22 -1.19
N ILE A 113 -16.42 -3.87 -1.98
CA ILE A 113 -15.17 -4.63 -2.14
C ILE A 113 -14.01 -3.68 -1.79
N PRO A 114 -13.17 -3.99 -0.78
CA PRO A 114 -12.07 -3.11 -0.41
C PRO A 114 -11.02 -3.06 -1.53
N TRP A 115 -10.48 -1.88 -1.80
CA TRP A 115 -9.37 -1.72 -2.73
C TRP A 115 -8.10 -2.42 -2.27
N ALA A 116 -7.88 -2.41 -0.95
CA ALA A 116 -6.78 -3.12 -0.30
C ALA A 116 -7.33 -4.06 0.79
N LEU A 117 -6.89 -5.31 0.78
CA LEU A 117 -7.24 -6.29 1.81
C LEU A 117 -6.13 -6.39 2.85
N THR A 118 -6.47 -6.19 4.12
CA THR A 118 -5.54 -6.40 5.24
C THR A 118 -5.62 -7.85 5.72
N ILE A 119 -4.47 -8.50 5.92
CA ILE A 119 -4.39 -9.88 6.41
C ILE A 119 -3.36 -9.95 7.54
N CYS A 120 -3.75 -10.42 8.71
CA CYS A 120 -2.82 -10.83 9.75
C CYS A 120 -2.20 -12.16 9.32
N ALA A 121 -0.95 -12.15 8.88
CA ALA A 121 -0.30 -13.27 8.22
C ALA A 121 0.93 -13.77 8.98
N GLY A 122 1.10 -15.08 9.08
CA GLY A 122 2.24 -15.71 9.73
C GLY A 122 1.88 -16.99 10.46
N ASP A 123 2.86 -17.57 11.18
CA ASP A 123 2.71 -18.83 11.88
C ASP A 123 1.71 -18.75 13.05
N ASP A 124 1.61 -17.56 13.67
CA ASP A 124 0.66 -17.29 14.76
C ASP A 124 -0.66 -16.66 14.26
N ALA A 125 -0.96 -16.75 12.95
CA ALA A 125 -2.12 -16.12 12.33
C ALA A 125 -2.58 -16.90 11.08
N VAL A 126 -2.98 -16.17 10.01
CA VAL A 126 -3.37 -16.78 8.73
C VAL A 126 -2.13 -17.31 8.02
N GLY A 127 -2.08 -18.62 7.83
CA GLY A 127 -0.95 -19.32 7.21
C GLY A 127 -0.84 -19.08 5.69
N LEU A 128 0.31 -19.47 5.11
CA LEU A 128 0.63 -19.25 3.70
C LEU A 128 -0.45 -19.74 2.73
N ALA A 129 -0.97 -20.96 2.94
CA ALA A 129 -1.96 -21.55 2.02
C ALA A 129 -3.27 -20.74 2.00
N ASP A 130 -3.72 -20.26 3.15
CA ASP A 130 -4.91 -19.42 3.24
C ASP A 130 -4.66 -18.01 2.73
N CYS A 131 -3.47 -17.43 2.95
CA CYS A 131 -3.06 -16.17 2.32
C CYS A 131 -3.09 -16.29 0.79
N GLN A 132 -2.53 -17.36 0.23
CA GLN A 132 -2.55 -17.61 -1.21
C GLN A 132 -3.97 -17.70 -1.76
N ARG A 133 -4.84 -18.46 -1.09
CA ARG A 133 -6.27 -18.58 -1.46
C ARG A 133 -7.00 -17.23 -1.40
N LEU A 134 -6.75 -16.42 -0.35
CA LEU A 134 -7.33 -15.08 -0.24
C LEU A 134 -6.87 -14.15 -1.34
N VAL A 135 -5.59 -14.21 -1.73
CA VAL A 135 -5.05 -13.40 -2.84
C VAL A 135 -5.65 -13.82 -4.18
N GLU A 136 -5.80 -15.13 -4.43
CA GLU A 136 -6.47 -15.64 -5.63
C GLU A 136 -7.91 -15.15 -5.72
N GLN A 137 -8.70 -15.35 -4.67
CA GLN A 137 -10.09 -14.87 -4.60
C GLN A 137 -10.19 -13.33 -4.69
N GLY A 138 -9.26 -12.62 -4.05
CA GLY A 138 -9.21 -11.16 -4.09
C GLY A 138 -8.93 -10.63 -5.50
N THR A 139 -8.01 -11.22 -6.25
CA THR A 139 -7.74 -10.81 -7.64
C THR A 139 -8.94 -11.06 -8.56
N GLU A 140 -9.75 -12.10 -8.28
CA GLU A 140 -11.03 -12.34 -8.96
C GLU A 140 -12.07 -11.25 -8.64
N LEU A 141 -11.93 -10.56 -7.52
CA LEU A 141 -12.76 -9.42 -7.12
C LEU A 141 -12.18 -8.06 -7.53
N GLY A 142 -10.94 -8.02 -8.03
CA GLY A 142 -10.27 -6.79 -8.42
C GLY A 142 -9.33 -6.21 -7.36
N ILE A 143 -9.09 -6.94 -6.27
CA ILE A 143 -8.14 -6.56 -5.21
C ILE A 143 -6.73 -6.96 -5.66
N PHE A 144 -5.84 -5.99 -5.87
CA PHE A 144 -4.44 -6.20 -6.23
C PHE A 144 -3.46 -5.64 -5.21
N VAL A 145 -3.97 -5.06 -4.12
CA VAL A 145 -3.16 -4.50 -3.03
C VAL A 145 -3.48 -5.25 -1.74
N TYR A 146 -2.44 -5.72 -1.07
CA TYR A 146 -2.56 -6.49 0.16
C TYR A 146 -1.66 -5.90 1.24
N LEU A 147 -2.24 -5.61 2.41
CA LEU A 147 -1.50 -5.23 3.60
C LEU A 147 -1.32 -6.47 4.47
N LEU A 148 -0.09 -6.89 4.67
CA LEU A 148 0.25 -8.05 5.49
C LEU A 148 0.78 -7.57 6.84
N LEU A 149 0.02 -7.81 7.90
CA LEU A 149 0.48 -7.59 9.27
C LEU A 149 1.27 -8.83 9.70
N ASP A 150 2.56 -8.64 9.95
CA ASP A 150 3.50 -9.71 10.31
C ASP A 150 3.21 -10.27 11.72
N HIS A 151 2.74 -11.50 11.76
CA HIS A 151 2.50 -12.32 12.95
C HIS A 151 3.37 -13.58 12.91
N GLY A 152 4.70 -13.40 12.90
CA GLY A 152 5.64 -14.51 12.77
C GLY A 152 5.79 -15.05 11.35
N MET A 153 5.67 -14.18 10.36
CA MET A 153 5.87 -14.55 8.96
C MET A 153 7.35 -14.83 8.69
N ASN A 154 7.66 -15.96 8.08
CA ASN A 154 9.01 -16.23 7.60
C ASN A 154 9.21 -15.69 6.16
N VAL A 155 10.46 -15.37 5.82
CA VAL A 155 10.81 -14.76 4.55
C VAL A 155 10.50 -15.67 3.35
N GLU A 156 10.62 -16.97 3.51
CA GLU A 156 10.34 -17.94 2.44
C GLU A 156 8.85 -18.03 2.11
N ALA A 157 7.97 -17.97 3.14
CA ALA A 157 6.53 -17.89 2.94
C ALA A 157 6.14 -16.61 2.20
N LEU A 158 6.72 -15.46 2.58
CA LEU A 158 6.51 -14.20 1.86
C LEU A 158 7.00 -14.29 0.41
N ARG A 159 8.17 -14.88 0.18
CA ARG A 159 8.73 -15.07 -1.16
C ARG A 159 7.82 -15.93 -2.04
N GLN A 160 7.30 -17.03 -1.50
CA GLN A 160 6.36 -17.91 -2.22
C GLN A 160 5.08 -17.16 -2.56
N LEU A 161 4.48 -16.44 -1.61
CA LEU A 161 3.26 -15.67 -1.83
C LEU A 161 3.46 -14.56 -2.88
N ALA A 162 4.54 -13.79 -2.77
CA ALA A 162 4.85 -12.68 -3.68
C ALA A 162 5.15 -13.18 -5.11
N SER A 163 5.93 -14.27 -5.23
CA SER A 163 6.31 -14.85 -6.53
C SER A 163 5.11 -15.52 -7.24
N ALA A 164 4.21 -16.14 -6.50
CA ALA A 164 2.99 -16.72 -7.06
C ALA A 164 2.01 -15.66 -7.56
N ASN A 165 2.12 -14.41 -7.05
CA ASN A 165 1.20 -13.32 -7.36
C ASN A 165 1.95 -12.07 -7.90
N PRO A 166 2.63 -12.17 -9.06
CA PRO A 166 3.56 -11.14 -9.55
C PRO A 166 2.87 -9.82 -9.94
N ARG A 167 1.54 -9.81 -10.08
CA ARG A 167 0.74 -8.61 -10.38
C ARG A 167 0.14 -7.93 -9.15
N CYS A 168 0.28 -8.53 -7.98
CA CYS A 168 -0.17 -7.93 -6.72
C CYS A 168 0.93 -7.08 -6.11
N ALA A 169 0.54 -6.02 -5.41
CA ALA A 169 1.41 -5.23 -4.55
C ALA A 169 1.18 -5.65 -3.10
N PHE A 170 2.25 -6.01 -2.42
CA PHE A 170 2.22 -6.36 -1.01
C PHE A 170 2.86 -5.26 -0.19
N VAL A 171 2.17 -4.81 0.86
CA VAL A 171 2.71 -3.88 1.87
C VAL A 171 2.83 -4.67 3.16
N VAL A 172 4.05 -4.93 3.61
CA VAL A 172 4.35 -5.76 4.78
C VAL A 172 4.68 -4.86 5.97
N LEU A 173 3.85 -4.89 7.01
CA LEU A 173 4.15 -4.25 8.28
C LEU A 173 5.00 -5.23 9.09
N SER A 174 6.32 -5.14 8.90
CA SER A 174 7.29 -6.07 9.47
C SER A 174 7.58 -5.74 10.93
N ARG A 175 7.60 -6.77 11.77
CA ARG A 175 8.04 -6.70 13.16
C ARG A 175 9.52 -7.06 13.29
N GLU A 176 9.90 -8.26 12.88
CA GLU A 176 11.26 -8.80 13.05
C GLU A 176 11.84 -9.38 11.76
N LEU A 177 11.00 -9.68 10.76
CA LEU A 177 11.39 -10.32 9.50
C LEU A 177 12.59 -9.65 8.84
N CYS A 178 12.61 -8.32 8.80
CA CYS A 178 13.64 -7.52 8.13
C CYS A 178 14.89 -7.30 8.98
N ALA A 179 14.83 -7.59 10.29
CA ALA A 179 15.97 -7.38 11.20
C ALA A 179 17.03 -8.50 11.08
N GLN A 180 16.64 -9.68 10.61
CA GLN A 180 17.50 -10.85 10.50
C GLN A 180 18.38 -10.72 9.26
N GLU A 181 19.72 -10.67 9.45
CA GLU A 181 20.68 -10.46 8.38
C GLU A 181 20.66 -11.61 7.34
N GLU A 182 20.39 -12.84 7.78
CA GLU A 182 20.23 -14.02 6.94
C GLU A 182 19.12 -13.90 5.90
N ASN A 183 18.09 -13.09 6.16
CA ASN A 183 16.98 -12.86 5.24
C ASN A 183 17.35 -11.91 4.08
N THR A 184 18.45 -11.15 4.18
CA THR A 184 18.78 -10.07 3.24
C THR A 184 18.82 -10.54 1.77
N ALA A 185 19.40 -11.73 1.51
CA ALA A 185 19.46 -12.30 0.16
C ALA A 185 18.06 -12.63 -0.40
N HIS A 186 17.16 -13.12 0.44
CA HIS A 186 15.78 -13.45 0.04
C HIS A 186 14.90 -12.20 -0.15
N LEU A 187 15.18 -11.14 0.62
CA LEU A 187 14.47 -9.87 0.48
C LEU A 187 14.75 -9.20 -0.86
N SER A 188 15.97 -9.36 -1.43
CA SER A 188 16.35 -8.75 -2.70
C SER A 188 15.53 -9.24 -3.90
N ASP A 189 14.91 -10.42 -3.81
CA ASP A 189 14.11 -11.02 -4.90
C ASP A 189 12.63 -10.56 -4.86
N LEU A 190 12.25 -9.74 -3.87
CA LEU A 190 10.86 -9.34 -3.64
C LEU A 190 10.53 -8.01 -4.32
N HIS A 191 10.35 -8.03 -5.65
CA HIS A 191 10.15 -6.81 -6.44
C HIS A 191 8.75 -6.21 -6.35
N ASN A 192 7.77 -6.92 -5.81
CA ASN A 192 6.39 -6.46 -5.63
C ASN A 192 6.01 -6.21 -4.17
N VAL A 193 7.02 -5.98 -3.31
CA VAL A 193 6.83 -5.77 -1.87
C VAL A 193 7.37 -4.41 -1.43
N LEU A 194 6.58 -3.69 -0.64
CA LEU A 194 6.96 -2.53 0.17
C LEU A 194 7.03 -2.98 1.64
N PHE A 195 8.16 -2.76 2.29
CA PHE A 195 8.29 -3.02 3.73
C PHE A 195 8.04 -1.76 4.53
N LEU A 196 7.18 -1.85 5.53
CA LEU A 196 6.99 -0.83 6.55
C LEU A 196 7.57 -1.33 7.85
N ILE A 197 8.48 -0.56 8.45
CA ILE A 197 9.19 -0.88 9.69
C ILE A 197 8.62 -0.04 10.82
N ASP A 198 8.40 -0.65 11.98
CA ASP A 198 7.92 0.06 13.16
C ASP A 198 8.95 1.11 13.61
N ALA A 199 8.52 2.38 13.60
CA ALA A 199 9.37 3.50 13.96
C ALA A 199 9.83 3.47 15.43
N ASP A 200 9.06 2.83 16.31
CA ASP A 200 9.35 2.69 17.75
C ASP A 200 10.06 1.37 18.09
N SER A 201 10.29 0.47 17.11
CA SER A 201 10.95 -0.81 17.34
C SER A 201 12.46 -0.63 17.62
N PRO A 202 13.03 -1.37 18.58
CA PRO A 202 14.49 -1.48 18.74
C PRO A 202 15.17 -2.08 17.51
N GLU A 203 14.43 -2.87 16.71
CA GLU A 203 14.92 -3.50 15.49
C GLU A 203 14.84 -2.57 14.24
N LYS A 204 14.42 -1.30 14.41
CA LYS A 204 14.34 -0.32 13.32
C LYS A 204 15.65 -0.21 12.55
N ILE A 205 16.75 0.06 13.24
CA ILE A 205 18.05 0.32 12.61
C ILE A 205 18.60 -0.92 11.88
N PRO A 206 18.65 -2.14 12.50
CA PRO A 206 19.00 -3.35 11.78
C PRO A 206 18.12 -3.59 10.53
N SER A 207 16.81 -3.46 10.66
CA SER A 207 15.86 -3.66 9.55
C SER A 207 16.13 -2.70 8.38
N LEU A 208 16.29 -1.40 8.65
CA LEU A 208 16.56 -0.40 7.61
C LEU A 208 17.90 -0.67 6.91
N ARG A 209 18.93 -1.10 7.65
CA ARG A 209 20.22 -1.47 7.08
C ARG A 209 20.11 -2.66 6.13
N ASN A 210 19.43 -3.72 6.55
CA ASN A 210 19.24 -4.94 5.75
C ASN A 210 18.42 -4.65 4.49
N LEU A 211 17.29 -3.92 4.60
CA LEU A 211 16.46 -3.52 3.47
C LEU A 211 17.22 -2.65 2.46
N ARG A 212 18.05 -1.73 2.95
CA ARG A 212 18.91 -0.91 2.09
C ARG A 212 19.97 -1.75 1.37
N SER A 213 20.59 -2.71 2.08
CA SER A 213 21.55 -3.65 1.49
C SER A 213 20.91 -4.55 0.44
N ALA A 214 19.68 -5.00 0.68
CA ALA A 214 18.88 -5.78 -0.27
C ALA A 214 18.25 -4.92 -1.38
N ARG A 215 18.43 -3.59 -1.37
CA ARG A 215 17.86 -2.64 -2.34
C ARG A 215 16.33 -2.71 -2.44
N CYS A 216 15.67 -3.00 -1.31
CA CYS A 216 14.21 -3.07 -1.19
C CYS A 216 13.58 -1.67 -1.14
N LEU A 217 12.28 -1.61 -1.48
CA LEU A 217 11.44 -0.45 -1.23
C LEU A 217 10.93 -0.50 0.22
N TYR A 218 11.12 0.57 0.99
CA TYR A 218 10.72 0.59 2.39
C TYR A 218 10.24 1.95 2.88
N GLY A 219 9.48 1.92 3.97
CA GLY A 219 8.99 3.06 4.72
C GLY A 219 8.96 2.76 6.22
N LEU A 220 8.37 3.67 6.97
CA LEU A 220 8.11 3.51 8.39
C LEU A 220 6.61 3.45 8.65
N TYR A 221 6.21 2.75 9.71
CA TYR A 221 4.89 2.93 10.31
C TYR A 221 5.01 3.22 11.80
N ARG A 222 3.99 3.85 12.35
CA ARG A 222 3.87 4.10 13.78
C ARG A 222 2.42 3.98 14.21
N TRP A 223 2.18 3.22 15.28
CA TRP A 223 0.86 3.16 15.90
C TRP A 223 0.61 4.39 16.75
N TYR A 224 -0.62 4.89 16.71
CA TYR A 224 -1.05 5.99 17.58
C TYR A 224 -2.40 5.71 18.21
N ASP A 225 -2.68 6.41 19.32
CA ASP A 225 -3.96 6.47 20.03
C ASP A 225 -4.22 7.90 20.49
N ALA A 226 -5.26 8.12 21.32
CA ALA A 226 -5.59 9.45 21.82
C ALA A 226 -4.48 10.08 22.68
N ALA A 227 -3.64 9.27 23.33
CA ALA A 227 -2.54 9.76 24.17
C ALA A 227 -1.32 10.20 23.35
N THR A 228 -1.08 9.55 22.21
CA THR A 228 0.12 9.74 21.38
C THR A 228 -0.14 10.49 20.06
N ALA A 229 -1.39 10.84 19.75
CA ALA A 229 -1.77 11.47 18.50
C ALA A 229 -1.04 12.81 18.19
N CYS A 230 -0.70 13.58 19.20
CA CYS A 230 0.08 14.82 19.04
C CYS A 230 1.56 14.49 18.77
N ASP A 231 2.11 13.53 19.52
CA ASP A 231 3.54 13.21 19.50
C ASP A 231 4.00 12.60 18.15
N VAL A 232 3.10 11.86 17.47
CA VAL A 232 3.43 11.23 16.18
C VAL A 232 3.56 12.22 15.02
N THR A 233 3.15 13.46 15.22
CA THR A 233 3.19 14.54 14.20
C THR A 233 3.86 15.81 14.70
N ASP A 234 4.57 15.78 15.83
CA ASP A 234 5.39 16.90 16.27
C ASP A 234 6.68 17.02 15.43
N ASP A 235 7.33 18.18 15.51
CA ASP A 235 8.46 18.48 14.63
C ASP A 235 9.67 17.57 14.94
N ASP A 236 9.92 17.22 16.20
CA ASP A 236 11.03 16.35 16.62
C ASP A 236 10.82 14.92 16.07
N ALA A 237 9.59 14.39 16.16
CA ALA A 237 9.25 13.10 15.59
C ALA A 237 9.37 13.10 14.06
N LEU A 238 8.87 14.16 13.41
CA LEU A 238 8.93 14.29 11.95
C LEU A 238 10.38 14.35 11.44
N ASP A 239 11.28 15.01 12.16
CA ASP A 239 12.70 15.01 11.82
C ASP A 239 13.36 13.66 12.08
N ALA A 240 13.00 12.96 13.16
CA ALA A 240 13.51 11.62 13.46
C ALA A 240 13.11 10.58 12.41
N TYR A 241 11.95 10.72 11.76
CA TYR A 241 11.51 9.81 10.69
C TYR A 241 12.34 9.93 9.40
N ARG A 242 13.13 11.00 9.22
CA ARG A 242 14.05 11.11 8.06
C ARG A 242 15.19 10.09 8.12
N GLU A 243 15.48 9.56 9.30
CA GLU A 243 16.56 8.61 9.49
C GLU A 243 16.34 7.34 8.65
N GLY A 244 17.35 6.95 7.90
CA GLY A 244 17.30 5.79 7.02
C GLY A 244 16.68 6.03 5.65
N GLY A 245 16.12 7.22 5.37
CA GLY A 245 15.56 7.59 4.06
C GLY A 245 14.31 6.80 3.65
N PRO A 246 13.28 6.68 4.52
CA PRO A 246 12.04 5.99 4.17
C PRO A 246 11.29 6.73 3.06
N VAL A 247 10.54 5.98 2.23
CA VAL A 247 9.71 6.58 1.18
C VAL A 247 8.35 7.02 1.74
N PHE A 248 7.83 6.28 2.72
CA PHE A 248 6.54 6.52 3.35
C PHE A 248 6.68 6.58 4.87
N LEU A 249 5.84 7.40 5.49
CA LEU A 249 5.51 7.35 6.91
C LEU A 249 4.02 7.05 7.05
N CYS A 250 3.67 5.88 7.55
CA CYS A 250 2.29 5.44 7.72
C CYS A 250 1.90 5.51 9.20
N LEU A 251 1.06 6.47 9.58
CA LEU A 251 0.47 6.54 10.91
C LEU A 251 -0.79 5.65 10.94
N ILE A 252 -0.89 4.79 11.96
CA ILE A 252 -1.93 3.76 12.04
C ILE A 252 -2.64 3.88 13.39
N PRO A 253 -3.98 4.05 13.42
CA PRO A 253 -4.69 4.11 14.68
C PRO A 253 -4.72 2.74 15.36
N LYS A 254 -4.46 2.71 16.66
CA LYS A 254 -4.70 1.50 17.47
C LYS A 254 -6.20 1.20 17.52
N PRO A 255 -6.60 -0.08 17.65
CA PRO A 255 -8.00 -0.43 17.86
C PRO A 255 -8.62 0.37 19.01
N GLY A 256 -9.81 0.94 18.76
CA GLY A 256 -10.51 1.78 19.75
C GLY A 256 -10.11 3.26 19.78
N THR A 257 -9.17 3.70 18.94
CA THR A 257 -8.87 5.13 18.81
C THR A 257 -10.12 5.89 18.31
N PRO A 258 -10.55 6.97 19.01
CA PRO A 258 -11.73 7.73 18.61
C PRO A 258 -11.60 8.30 17.19
N THR A 259 -12.71 8.25 16.43
CA THR A 259 -12.74 8.73 15.02
C THR A 259 -12.32 10.19 14.87
N GLU A 260 -12.58 11.03 15.87
CA GLU A 260 -12.18 12.44 15.87
C GLU A 260 -10.65 12.57 15.91
N ILE A 261 -10.00 11.72 16.68
CA ILE A 261 -8.52 11.66 16.75
C ILE A 261 -7.96 11.19 15.40
N CYS A 262 -8.52 10.13 14.80
CA CYS A 262 -8.11 9.66 13.47
C CYS A 262 -8.27 10.77 12.42
N ARG A 263 -9.38 11.50 12.45
CA ARG A 263 -9.62 12.63 11.53
C ARG A 263 -8.62 13.77 11.77
N HIS A 264 -8.27 14.06 13.02
CA HIS A 264 -7.28 15.07 13.35
C HIS A 264 -5.89 14.69 12.81
N VAL A 265 -5.41 13.48 13.08
CA VAL A 265 -4.12 12.98 12.57
C VAL A 265 -4.14 12.93 11.04
N GLY A 266 -5.22 12.46 10.42
CA GLY A 266 -5.39 12.46 8.96
C GLY A 266 -5.33 13.86 8.35
N GLY A 267 -5.97 14.85 8.98
CA GLY A 267 -5.87 16.26 8.57
C GLY A 267 -4.45 16.81 8.68
N ARG A 268 -3.76 16.45 9.77
CA ARG A 268 -2.35 16.88 9.97
C ARG A 268 -1.42 16.24 8.95
N THR A 269 -1.51 14.93 8.70
CA THR A 269 -0.70 14.24 7.68
C THR A 269 -0.97 14.76 6.27
N ALA A 270 -2.22 15.07 5.93
CA ALA A 270 -2.55 15.69 4.64
C ALA A 270 -1.92 17.09 4.50
N ALA A 271 -1.91 17.89 5.56
CA ALA A 271 -1.24 19.18 5.58
C ALA A 271 0.28 19.05 5.44
N LEU A 272 0.89 18.10 6.16
CA LEU A 272 2.33 17.81 6.06
C LEU A 272 2.72 17.37 4.65
N ARG A 273 1.94 16.48 4.02
CA ARG A 273 2.14 16.05 2.63
C ARG A 273 2.12 17.24 1.65
N LYS A 274 1.16 18.12 1.80
CA LYS A 274 1.06 19.35 0.99
C LYS A 274 2.15 20.38 1.27
N SER A 275 2.76 20.38 2.45
CA SER A 275 3.85 21.28 2.78
C SER A 275 5.11 21.02 1.96
N ARG A 276 5.32 19.79 1.48
CA ARG A 276 6.47 19.35 0.67
C ARG A 276 7.82 19.49 1.37
N LEU A 277 7.83 19.58 2.71
CA LEU A 277 9.03 19.84 3.52
C LEU A 277 9.82 18.58 3.86
N TYR A 278 9.17 17.41 3.82
CA TYR A 278 9.76 16.16 4.26
C TYR A 278 10.04 15.24 3.06
N PRO A 279 11.23 14.59 3.03
CA PRO A 279 11.63 13.68 1.93
C PRO A 279 11.02 12.28 2.11
N TYR A 280 9.78 12.20 2.55
CA TYR A 280 8.94 11.01 2.64
C TYR A 280 7.46 11.41 2.52
N CYS A 281 6.60 10.48 2.12
CA CYS A 281 5.17 10.74 2.01
C CYS A 281 4.45 10.36 3.32
N PRO A 282 3.97 11.34 4.12
CA PRO A 282 3.21 11.04 5.34
C PRO A 282 1.77 10.65 4.97
N MET A 283 1.29 9.56 5.61
CA MET A 283 -0.05 9.01 5.43
C MET A 283 -0.68 8.69 6.79
N GLU A 284 -1.96 8.95 6.93
CA GLU A 284 -2.79 8.26 7.92
C GLU A 284 -3.44 7.08 7.21
N LEU A 285 -2.91 5.87 7.46
CA LEU A 285 -3.12 4.74 6.58
C LEU A 285 -4.59 4.36 6.43
N SER A 286 -5.34 4.36 7.53
CA SER A 286 -6.75 3.96 7.52
C SER A 286 -7.63 4.95 6.74
N GLY A 287 -7.43 6.24 6.97
CA GLY A 287 -8.19 7.30 6.30
C GLY A 287 -7.79 7.44 4.82
N ASP A 288 -6.51 7.32 4.50
CA ASP A 288 -6.05 7.40 3.10
C ASP A 288 -6.55 6.19 2.29
N LEU A 289 -6.56 4.97 2.85
CA LEU A 289 -7.15 3.80 2.19
C LEU A 289 -8.66 3.97 1.98
N LEU A 290 -9.38 4.44 3.00
CA LEU A 290 -10.82 4.70 2.91
C LEU A 290 -11.14 5.77 1.86
N ALA A 291 -10.28 6.79 1.70
CA ALA A 291 -10.42 7.79 0.65
C ALA A 291 -10.24 7.20 -0.75
N VAL A 292 -9.36 6.20 -0.90
CA VAL A 292 -9.21 5.47 -2.17
C VAL A 292 -10.48 4.68 -2.50
N ASP A 293 -11.04 3.94 -1.54
CA ASP A 293 -12.30 3.20 -1.73
C ASP A 293 -13.45 4.14 -2.13
N THR A 294 -13.61 5.26 -1.41
CA THR A 294 -14.62 6.28 -1.71
C THR A 294 -14.43 6.86 -3.13
N ALA A 295 -13.19 7.07 -3.57
CA ALA A 295 -12.93 7.55 -4.93
C ALA A 295 -13.23 6.50 -6.01
N ILE A 296 -13.28 5.22 -5.67
CA ILE A 296 -13.63 4.13 -6.58
C ILE A 296 -15.14 4.02 -6.74
N SER A 297 -15.90 3.98 -5.65
CA SER A 297 -17.31 3.54 -5.66
C SER A 297 -18.27 4.39 -4.84
N ASP A 298 -17.83 5.58 -4.42
CA ASP A 298 -18.60 6.54 -3.60
C ASP A 298 -18.95 6.00 -2.19
N ASP A 299 -18.45 4.81 -1.80
CA ASP A 299 -18.65 4.21 -0.49
C ASP A 299 -17.30 3.69 0.04
N GLY A 300 -17.06 3.85 1.33
CA GLY A 300 -15.81 3.43 1.97
C GLY A 300 -15.90 2.01 2.50
N CYS A 301 -14.96 1.15 2.12
CA CYS A 301 -14.88 -0.23 2.57
C CYS A 301 -13.48 -0.54 3.13
N SER A 302 -13.40 -0.91 4.40
CA SER A 302 -12.15 -1.40 4.99
C SER A 302 -12.40 -2.77 5.61
N VAL A 303 -11.60 -3.73 5.21
CA VAL A 303 -11.72 -5.13 5.62
C VAL A 303 -10.37 -5.68 6.04
N ALA A 304 -10.35 -6.37 7.17
CA ALA A 304 -9.19 -7.09 7.66
C ALA A 304 -9.54 -8.54 8.00
N ILE A 305 -8.62 -9.45 7.72
CA ILE A 305 -8.66 -10.84 8.18
C ILE A 305 -7.77 -10.92 9.42
N LEU A 306 -8.39 -11.25 10.54
CA LEU A 306 -7.77 -11.33 11.86
C LEU A 306 -6.90 -12.60 12.01
N PRO A 307 -6.05 -12.72 13.03
CA PRO A 307 -5.18 -13.89 13.22
C PRO A 307 -5.93 -15.22 13.30
N ASP A 308 -7.14 -15.24 13.82
CA ASP A 308 -8.01 -16.42 13.93
C ASP A 308 -8.82 -16.70 12.65
N GLY A 309 -8.57 -15.98 11.56
CA GLY A 309 -9.29 -16.09 10.30
C GLY A 309 -10.68 -15.43 10.29
N GLN A 310 -11.05 -14.73 11.34
CA GLN A 310 -12.30 -13.96 11.38
C GLN A 310 -12.16 -12.65 10.58
N ILE A 311 -13.29 -12.16 10.09
CA ILE A 311 -13.31 -10.87 9.35
C ILE A 311 -13.59 -9.70 10.31
N SER A 312 -12.89 -8.60 10.09
CA SER A 312 -13.18 -7.30 10.72
C SER A 312 -13.49 -6.27 9.66
N THR A 313 -14.48 -5.41 9.91
CA THR A 313 -14.85 -4.32 9.01
C THR A 313 -14.95 -3.00 9.76
N LEU A 314 -14.72 -1.88 9.07
CA LEU A 314 -14.78 -0.55 9.67
C LEU A 314 -16.16 -0.26 10.32
N GLY A 315 -17.25 -0.68 9.68
CA GLY A 315 -18.61 -0.38 10.14
C GLY A 315 -19.11 -1.29 11.26
N ARG A 316 -18.58 -2.50 11.38
CA ARG A 316 -19.09 -3.52 12.31
C ARG A 316 -18.04 -4.02 13.31
N GLY A 317 -16.78 -3.61 13.18
CA GLY A 317 -15.67 -4.09 14.00
C GLY A 317 -15.35 -5.58 13.76
N ASN A 318 -14.81 -6.24 14.78
CA ASN A 318 -14.47 -7.66 14.75
C ASN A 318 -15.75 -8.50 14.83
N LEU A 319 -15.91 -9.39 13.85
CA LEU A 319 -17.04 -10.31 13.77
C LEU A 319 -16.59 -11.71 14.21
N SER A 320 -17.43 -12.42 14.94
CA SER A 320 -17.10 -13.74 15.48
C SER A 320 -18.15 -14.76 15.08
N GLY A 321 -17.72 -15.98 14.79
CA GLY A 321 -18.58 -17.07 14.41
C GLY A 321 -18.15 -17.73 13.08
N PRO A 322 -18.56 -18.99 12.85
CA PRO A 322 -18.15 -19.71 11.63
C PRO A 322 -18.63 -19.02 10.34
N GLU A 323 -19.73 -18.25 10.40
CA GLU A 323 -20.29 -17.49 9.29
C GLU A 323 -19.45 -16.28 8.86
N PHE A 324 -18.45 -15.86 9.69
CA PHE A 324 -17.53 -14.75 9.43
C PHE A 324 -16.08 -15.20 9.25
N SER A 325 -15.84 -16.50 9.09
CA SER A 325 -14.50 -17.08 9.02
C SER A 325 -14.12 -17.48 7.60
N ILE A 326 -12.88 -17.14 7.20
CA ILE A 326 -12.28 -17.56 5.93
C ILE A 326 -12.13 -19.10 5.82
N TYR A 327 -12.14 -19.82 6.94
CA TYR A 327 -12.02 -21.25 6.95
C TYR A 327 -13.33 -21.97 6.55
N HIS A 328 -14.44 -21.25 6.58
CA HIS A 328 -15.76 -21.78 6.26
C HIS A 328 -16.38 -21.19 5.00
N HIS A 329 -15.95 -19.98 4.63
CA HIS A 329 -16.54 -19.23 3.50
C HIS A 329 -15.47 -18.62 2.61
N GLY A 330 -15.79 -18.43 1.33
CA GLY A 330 -14.98 -17.68 0.39
C GLY A 330 -15.04 -16.17 0.64
N LEU A 331 -14.02 -15.43 0.15
CA LEU A 331 -13.90 -14.00 0.36
C LEU A 331 -15.14 -13.23 -0.15
N GLU A 332 -15.65 -13.54 -1.34
CA GLU A 332 -16.83 -12.88 -1.90
C GLU A 332 -18.06 -13.06 -1.01
N GLU A 333 -18.29 -14.29 -0.50
CA GLU A 333 -19.43 -14.57 0.37
C GLU A 333 -19.31 -13.80 1.69
N LEU A 334 -18.11 -13.72 2.26
CA LEU A 334 -17.85 -12.94 3.46
C LEU A 334 -18.13 -11.44 3.22
N LEU A 335 -17.66 -10.88 2.10
CA LEU A 335 -17.91 -9.48 1.76
C LEU A 335 -19.41 -9.18 1.57
N ARG A 336 -20.15 -10.06 0.89
CA ARG A 336 -21.62 -9.93 0.74
C ARG A 336 -22.34 -9.86 2.08
N ARG A 337 -21.88 -10.61 3.07
CA ARG A 337 -22.47 -10.64 4.42
C ARG A 337 -22.07 -9.45 5.30
N THR A 338 -20.86 -8.96 5.14
CA THR A 338 -20.24 -8.03 6.09
C THR A 338 -20.16 -6.59 5.59
N ALA A 339 -20.15 -6.39 4.28
CA ALA A 339 -20.02 -5.10 3.63
C ALA A 339 -21.13 -4.83 2.58
N PRO A 340 -22.43 -4.98 2.91
CA PRO A 340 -23.50 -4.64 1.97
C PRO A 340 -23.46 -3.15 1.63
N LYS A 341 -23.74 -2.78 0.36
CA LYS A 341 -23.94 -1.37 0.00
C LYS A 341 -25.10 -0.77 0.77
N GLN A 342 -24.91 0.44 1.27
CA GLN A 342 -26.02 1.18 1.85
C GLN A 342 -27.01 1.51 0.72
N GLN A 343 -28.27 1.10 0.89
CA GLN A 343 -29.32 1.49 -0.03
C GLN A 343 -29.49 3.02 0.07
N ALA A 344 -29.28 3.71 -1.05
CA ALA A 344 -29.45 5.16 -1.16
C ALA A 344 -30.91 5.58 -0.94
#